data_4e7be4938e4a769f7238c021996cce85
#
_entry.id   4e7be4938e4a769f7238c021996cce85
#
_cell.length_a   1.000
_cell.length_b   1.000
_cell.length_c   1.000
_cell.angle_alpha   90.00
_cell.angle_beta   90.00
_cell.angle_gamma   90.00
#
_symmetry.space_group_name_H-M   'P 1'
#
loop_
_entity.id
_entity.type
_entity.pdbx_description
1 polymer ?
#
loop_
_entity_poly.entity_id
_entity_poly.type
_entity_poly.pdbx_seq_one_letter_code
_entity_poly.pdbx_strand_id
1 'polypeptide(L)'
;MGSLLKIISKYNNSWQAYFSFMILFHIASVIGLLYSSWYWLWLTLVGVILFRHIGGEIGAHRYFAHRSFKAKSWAHKFMAICGIFIYQGTQFPWVAFHRYHHEKSDTPEDPHSPHYLSPFDVWFTNWRQEIYEHRLYADLVKDPFLKLLHRNYLTIVVPPLVLTALIDWRIPVFFFALPSIITLHTGGLVNTIGHMWGYRNFETTDKSTNNTLGQWLSGFTGSMLHNNHH
;
A
#
# COMPACT_ATOMS: atom_id res chain seq x y z
N MET A 1 -10.87 15.89 25.81
CA MET A 1 -10.12 16.07 24.54
C MET A 1 -8.68 15.52 24.60
N GLY A 2 -7.93 15.63 25.71
CA GLY A 2 -6.55 15.16 25.80
C GLY A 2 -6.33 13.63 25.74
N SER A 3 -7.25 12.82 26.25
CA SER A 3 -7.10 11.36 26.25
C SER A 3 -7.29 10.73 24.86
N LEU A 4 -8.27 11.20 24.10
CA LEU A 4 -8.55 10.73 22.74
C LEU A 4 -7.39 11.05 21.78
N LEU A 5 -6.84 12.27 21.87
CA LEU A 5 -5.68 12.65 21.05
C LEU A 5 -4.42 11.81 21.36
N LYS A 6 -4.22 11.44 22.63
CA LYS A 6 -3.13 10.53 23.00
C LYS A 6 -3.33 9.12 22.44
N ILE A 7 -4.56 8.61 22.46
CA ILE A 7 -4.88 7.30 21.86
C ILE A 7 -4.65 7.34 20.34
N ILE A 8 -5.18 8.34 19.64
CA ILE A 8 -4.98 8.51 18.20
C ILE A 8 -3.47 8.58 17.86
N SER A 9 -2.70 9.36 18.62
CA SER A 9 -1.26 9.48 18.42
C SER A 9 -0.53 8.15 18.61
N LYS A 10 -0.95 7.32 19.57
CA LYS A 10 -0.36 6.00 19.84
C LYS A 10 -0.57 5.02 18.68
N TYR A 11 -1.76 5.04 18.07
CA TYR A 11 -2.11 4.11 16.99
C TYR A 11 -1.86 4.65 15.59
N ASN A 12 -1.48 5.92 15.47
CA ASN A 12 -1.19 6.55 14.19
C ASN A 12 0.00 5.86 13.51
N ASN A 13 -0.23 5.32 12.30
CA ASN A 13 0.73 4.49 11.54
C ASN A 13 1.18 3.19 12.24
N SER A 14 0.44 2.70 13.23
CA SER A 14 0.78 1.44 13.90
C SER A 14 0.30 0.23 13.08
N TRP A 15 0.95 -0.92 13.28
CA TRP A 15 0.52 -2.17 12.69
C TRP A 15 -0.89 -2.59 13.17
N GLN A 16 -1.27 -2.21 14.40
CA GLN A 16 -2.62 -2.47 14.93
C GLN A 16 -3.68 -1.72 14.12
N ALA A 17 -3.45 -0.45 13.78
CA ALA A 17 -4.35 0.30 12.92
C ALA A 17 -4.45 -0.33 11.53
N TYR A 18 -3.33 -0.71 10.94
CA TYR A 18 -3.30 -1.42 9.67
C TYR A 18 -4.13 -2.71 9.69
N PHE A 19 -3.90 -3.59 10.68
CA PHE A 19 -4.67 -4.84 10.81
C PHE A 19 -6.16 -4.60 11.04
N SER A 20 -6.51 -3.58 11.84
CA SER A 20 -7.91 -3.21 12.05
C SER A 20 -8.58 -2.82 10.74
N PHE A 21 -7.95 -1.97 9.93
CA PHE A 21 -8.46 -1.64 8.59
C PHE A 21 -8.57 -2.89 7.70
N MET A 22 -7.54 -3.73 7.67
CA MET A 22 -7.56 -4.95 6.87
C MET A 22 -8.75 -5.84 7.20
N ILE A 23 -8.96 -6.18 8.48
CA ILE A 23 -10.07 -7.03 8.92
C ILE A 23 -11.42 -6.39 8.60
N LEU A 24 -11.60 -5.14 8.99
CA LEU A 24 -12.86 -4.41 8.78
C LEU A 24 -13.19 -4.27 7.29
N PHE A 25 -12.19 -3.99 6.45
CA PHE A 25 -12.39 -3.81 5.02
C PHE A 25 -12.70 -5.13 4.31
N HIS A 26 -12.11 -6.26 4.72
CA HIS A 26 -12.51 -7.57 4.19
C HIS A 26 -13.97 -7.87 4.53
N ILE A 27 -14.37 -7.70 5.80
CA ILE A 27 -15.75 -7.94 6.22
C ILE A 27 -16.71 -7.02 5.46
N ALA A 28 -16.41 -5.71 5.43
CA ALA A 28 -17.24 -4.73 4.75
C ALA A 28 -17.34 -5.00 3.23
N SER A 29 -16.24 -5.40 2.59
CA SER A 29 -16.23 -5.73 1.15
C SER A 29 -17.07 -6.95 0.85
N VAL A 30 -16.99 -8.02 1.66
CA VAL A 30 -17.84 -9.21 1.51
C VAL A 30 -19.32 -8.85 1.66
N ILE A 31 -19.68 -8.10 2.72
CA ILE A 31 -21.05 -7.62 2.92
C ILE A 31 -21.51 -6.76 1.74
N GLY A 32 -20.68 -5.82 1.30
CA GLY A 32 -20.98 -4.96 0.17
C GLY A 32 -21.29 -5.74 -1.11
N LEU A 33 -20.43 -6.72 -1.45
CA LEU A 33 -20.61 -7.55 -2.64
C LEU A 33 -21.85 -8.44 -2.56
N LEU A 34 -22.22 -8.93 -1.37
CA LEU A 34 -23.41 -9.77 -1.19
C LEU A 34 -24.73 -8.99 -1.20
N TYR A 35 -24.74 -7.74 -0.69
CA TYR A 35 -25.96 -6.99 -0.44
C TYR A 35 -26.12 -5.72 -1.29
N SER A 36 -25.22 -5.50 -2.28
CA SER A 36 -25.30 -4.33 -3.15
C SER A 36 -25.40 -4.73 -4.64
N SER A 37 -25.95 -3.85 -5.44
CA SER A 37 -25.98 -4.02 -6.89
C SER A 37 -24.55 -3.91 -7.47
N TRP A 38 -24.25 -4.68 -8.51
CA TRP A 38 -22.96 -4.67 -9.21
C TRP A 38 -22.54 -3.28 -9.73
N TYR A 39 -23.52 -2.41 -9.96
CA TYR A 39 -23.26 -1.07 -10.46
C TYR A 39 -22.38 -0.24 -9.50
N TRP A 40 -22.32 -0.56 -8.20
CA TRP A 40 -21.44 0.10 -7.23
C TRP A 40 -19.95 -0.12 -7.51
N LEU A 41 -19.60 -1.11 -8.32
CA LEU A 41 -18.21 -1.40 -8.72
C LEU A 41 -17.54 -0.25 -9.50
N TRP A 42 -18.31 0.68 -10.06
CA TRP A 42 -17.72 1.86 -10.68
C TRP A 42 -16.94 2.73 -9.67
N LEU A 43 -17.44 2.83 -8.41
CA LEU A 43 -16.69 3.50 -7.33
C LEU A 43 -15.39 2.75 -7.01
N THR A 44 -15.42 1.43 -7.03
CA THR A 44 -14.21 0.62 -6.85
C THR A 44 -13.20 0.88 -7.95
N LEU A 45 -13.63 0.98 -9.19
CA LEU A 45 -12.76 1.33 -10.31
C LEU A 45 -12.09 2.69 -10.10
N VAL A 46 -12.86 3.72 -9.71
CA VAL A 46 -12.31 5.05 -9.39
C VAL A 46 -11.34 4.98 -8.22
N GLY A 47 -11.70 4.28 -7.15
CA GLY A 47 -10.82 4.08 -5.99
C GLY A 47 -9.51 3.36 -6.33
N VAL A 48 -9.56 2.31 -7.17
CA VAL A 48 -8.37 1.61 -7.65
C VAL A 48 -7.48 2.54 -8.48
N ILE A 49 -8.05 3.34 -9.38
CA ILE A 49 -7.27 4.31 -10.17
C ILE A 49 -6.60 5.33 -9.26
N LEU A 50 -7.33 5.93 -8.33
CA LEU A 50 -6.80 6.98 -7.46
C LEU A 50 -5.80 6.43 -6.43
N PHE A 51 -6.20 5.40 -5.69
CA PHE A 51 -5.41 4.99 -4.54
C PHE A 51 -4.33 3.99 -4.91
N ARG A 52 -4.67 2.92 -5.65
CA ARG A 52 -3.69 1.91 -6.03
C ARG A 52 -2.77 2.41 -7.14
N HIS A 53 -3.29 2.89 -8.28
CA HIS A 53 -2.42 3.28 -9.40
C HIS A 53 -1.73 4.62 -9.15
N ILE A 54 -2.46 5.68 -8.86
CA ILE A 54 -1.85 7.01 -8.68
C ILE A 54 -1.13 7.09 -7.33
N GLY A 55 -1.77 6.66 -6.25
CA GLY A 55 -1.21 6.76 -4.90
C GLY A 55 -0.12 5.73 -4.60
N GLY A 56 -0.37 4.46 -4.91
CA GLY A 56 0.55 3.34 -4.65
C GLY A 56 1.63 3.22 -5.71
N GLU A 57 1.25 2.81 -6.92
CA GLU A 57 2.23 2.43 -7.97
C GLU A 57 3.03 3.62 -8.51
N ILE A 58 2.36 4.73 -8.84
CA ILE A 58 3.05 5.92 -9.37
C ILE A 58 3.65 6.72 -8.22
N GLY A 59 2.88 6.96 -7.15
CA GLY A 59 3.28 7.79 -6.03
C GLY A 59 4.26 7.10 -5.08
N ALA A 60 3.77 6.22 -4.21
CA ALA A 60 4.59 5.60 -3.16
C ALA A 60 5.77 4.82 -3.74
N HIS A 61 5.53 4.01 -4.76
CA HIS A 61 6.52 3.15 -5.37
C HIS A 61 7.50 3.92 -6.27
N ARG A 62 7.06 4.37 -7.46
CA ARG A 62 7.98 4.95 -8.45
C ARG A 62 8.50 6.32 -8.08
N TYR A 63 7.64 7.19 -7.54
CA TYR A 63 8.01 8.56 -7.23
C TYR A 63 8.75 8.69 -5.89
N PHE A 64 8.14 8.24 -4.79
CA PHE A 64 8.73 8.40 -3.46
C PHE A 64 9.83 7.37 -3.14
N ALA A 65 9.65 6.10 -3.48
CA ALA A 65 10.67 5.09 -3.18
C ALA A 65 11.82 5.12 -4.18
N HIS A 66 11.53 5.01 -5.48
CA HIS A 66 12.56 4.91 -6.53
C HIS A 66 13.02 6.24 -7.13
N ARG A 67 12.30 7.35 -6.87
CA ARG A 67 12.63 8.67 -7.43
C ARG A 67 12.77 8.65 -8.97
N SER A 68 11.96 7.84 -9.64
CA SER A 68 12.07 7.55 -11.07
C SER A 68 11.78 8.76 -11.97
N PHE A 69 11.11 9.78 -11.46
CA PHE A 69 10.77 10.99 -12.19
C PHE A 69 10.61 12.19 -11.26
N LYS A 70 10.55 13.38 -11.86
CA LYS A 70 10.28 14.65 -11.15
C LYS A 70 8.82 15.05 -11.35
N ALA A 71 8.18 15.59 -10.32
CA ALA A 71 6.79 16.02 -10.35
C ALA A 71 6.65 17.49 -9.93
N LYS A 72 5.62 18.16 -10.44
CA LYS A 72 5.20 19.49 -9.93
C LYS A 72 4.63 19.35 -8.52
N SER A 73 4.71 20.41 -7.72
CA SER A 73 4.27 20.41 -6.31
C SER A 73 2.83 19.92 -6.11
N TRP A 74 1.91 20.27 -7.01
CA TRP A 74 0.53 19.78 -6.92
C TRP A 74 0.43 18.26 -7.13
N ALA A 75 1.18 17.72 -8.10
CA ALA A 75 1.18 16.28 -8.39
C ALA A 75 1.83 15.47 -7.26
N HIS A 76 2.94 15.98 -6.68
CA HIS A 76 3.56 15.44 -5.48
C HIS A 76 2.55 15.31 -4.33
N LYS A 77 1.83 16.41 -4.01
CA LYS A 77 0.83 16.41 -2.94
C LYS A 77 -0.35 15.49 -3.25
N PHE A 78 -0.80 15.47 -4.49
CA PHE A 78 -1.91 14.61 -4.92
C PHE A 78 -1.57 13.13 -4.79
N MET A 79 -0.40 12.70 -5.30
CA MET A 79 0.09 11.33 -5.13
C MET A 79 0.23 10.95 -3.66
N ALA A 80 0.76 11.86 -2.82
CA ALA A 80 0.90 11.62 -1.39
C ALA A 80 -0.46 11.42 -0.70
N ILE A 81 -1.46 12.25 -1.02
CA ILE A 81 -2.83 12.09 -0.49
C ILE A 81 -3.45 10.77 -0.98
N CYS A 82 -3.40 10.49 -2.28
CA CYS A 82 -3.93 9.23 -2.82
C CYS A 82 -3.28 8.02 -2.16
N GLY A 83 -1.96 8.07 -1.91
CA GLY A 83 -1.20 6.97 -1.33
C GLY A 83 -1.61 6.60 0.10
N ILE A 84 -2.02 7.56 0.94
CA ILE A 84 -2.47 7.23 2.30
C ILE A 84 -3.82 6.52 2.35
N PHE A 85 -4.63 6.63 1.29
CA PHE A 85 -5.93 5.96 1.18
C PHE A 85 -5.85 4.51 0.65
N ILE A 86 -4.65 3.96 0.46
CA ILE A 86 -4.47 2.51 0.36
C ILE A 86 -4.52 1.82 1.74
N TYR A 87 -4.57 2.60 2.83
CA TYR A 87 -4.63 2.16 4.23
C TYR A 87 -3.47 1.26 4.67
N GLN A 88 -2.32 1.43 4.05
CA GLN A 88 -1.06 0.74 4.39
C GLN A 88 -0.05 1.69 5.08
N GLY A 89 -0.56 2.71 5.76
CA GLY A 89 0.25 3.75 6.40
C GLY A 89 0.59 4.91 5.47
N THR A 90 1.61 5.66 5.84
CA THR A 90 2.08 6.82 5.08
C THR A 90 3.36 6.51 4.31
N GLN A 91 3.83 7.49 3.53
CA GLN A 91 5.02 7.32 2.69
C GLN A 91 6.29 6.97 3.48
N PHE A 92 6.44 7.43 4.73
CA PHE A 92 7.67 7.16 5.49
C PHE A 92 7.88 5.66 5.77
N PRO A 93 6.97 4.96 6.47
CA PRO A 93 7.15 3.53 6.71
C PRO A 93 7.08 2.72 5.41
N TRP A 94 6.20 3.08 4.48
CA TRP A 94 6.05 2.35 3.23
C TRP A 94 7.32 2.40 2.36
N VAL A 95 7.90 3.59 2.19
CA VAL A 95 9.14 3.79 1.41
C VAL A 95 10.33 3.14 2.10
N ALA A 96 10.43 3.27 3.43
CA ALA A 96 11.49 2.63 4.20
C ALA A 96 11.46 1.11 4.04
N PHE A 97 10.28 0.51 4.18
CA PHE A 97 10.04 -0.91 3.97
C PHE A 97 10.47 -1.36 2.56
N HIS A 98 10.01 -0.66 1.53
CA HIS A 98 10.28 -1.01 0.15
C HIS A 98 11.76 -0.86 -0.23
N ARG A 99 12.42 0.23 0.22
CA ARG A 99 13.88 0.41 0.01
C ARG A 99 14.70 -0.63 0.75
N TYR A 100 14.26 -1.03 1.95
CA TYR A 100 14.93 -2.08 2.72
C TYR A 100 14.79 -3.45 2.03
N HIS A 101 13.60 -3.74 1.48
CA HIS A 101 13.41 -4.92 0.65
C HIS A 101 14.37 -4.96 -0.53
N HIS A 102 14.49 -3.89 -1.31
CA HIS A 102 15.46 -3.84 -2.42
C HIS A 102 16.92 -4.01 -1.98
N GLU A 103 17.27 -3.49 -0.80
CA GLU A 103 18.61 -3.65 -0.25
C GLU A 103 18.91 -5.08 0.20
N LYS A 104 17.91 -5.78 0.72
CA LYS A 104 18.02 -7.11 1.31
C LYS A 104 17.28 -8.21 0.55
N SER A 105 16.85 -7.91 -0.66
CA SER A 105 15.98 -8.79 -1.45
C SER A 105 16.45 -10.24 -1.44
N ASP A 106 15.52 -11.13 -1.07
CA ASP A 106 15.71 -12.58 -0.97
C ASP A 106 16.88 -13.04 -0.09
N THR A 107 17.22 -12.24 0.93
CA THR A 107 18.08 -12.64 2.04
C THR A 107 17.24 -12.96 3.28
N PRO A 108 17.83 -13.57 4.34
CA PRO A 108 17.15 -13.77 5.62
C PRO A 108 16.67 -12.49 6.31
N GLU A 109 17.23 -11.33 5.93
CA GLU A 109 16.87 -10.02 6.47
C GLU A 109 15.75 -9.33 5.66
N ASP A 110 15.34 -9.89 4.52
CA ASP A 110 14.27 -9.36 3.69
C ASP A 110 12.93 -9.41 4.43
N PRO A 111 12.24 -8.29 4.60
CA PRO A 111 11.00 -8.23 5.38
C PRO A 111 9.83 -9.01 4.75
N HIS A 112 9.92 -9.39 3.49
CA HIS A 112 8.84 -10.11 2.82
C HIS A 112 9.28 -11.14 1.77
N SER A 113 10.49 -11.69 1.88
CA SER A 113 10.89 -12.76 0.96
C SER A 113 10.11 -14.05 1.19
N PRO A 114 9.44 -14.60 0.16
CA PRO A 114 8.76 -15.88 0.26
C PRO A 114 9.71 -17.08 0.35
N HIS A 115 11.02 -16.85 0.26
CA HIS A 115 12.04 -17.89 0.45
C HIS A 115 12.40 -18.10 1.91
N TYR A 116 12.12 -17.13 2.78
CA TYR A 116 12.45 -17.16 4.21
C TYR A 116 11.22 -17.02 5.11
N LEU A 117 10.12 -16.49 4.58
CA LEU A 117 8.85 -16.33 5.28
C LEU A 117 7.77 -17.20 4.60
N SER A 118 6.74 -17.55 5.35
CA SER A 118 5.60 -18.24 4.73
C SER A 118 4.90 -17.30 3.73
N PRO A 119 4.27 -17.82 2.65
CA PRO A 119 3.46 -16.99 1.76
C PRO A 119 2.37 -16.20 2.50
N PHE A 120 1.81 -16.76 3.58
CA PHE A 120 0.85 -16.07 4.44
C PHE A 120 1.49 -14.86 5.13
N ASP A 121 2.69 -15.01 5.67
CA ASP A 121 3.40 -13.92 6.33
C ASP A 121 3.77 -12.82 5.34
N VAL A 122 4.29 -13.17 4.17
CA VAL A 122 4.58 -12.22 3.09
C VAL A 122 3.33 -11.44 2.69
N TRP A 123 2.17 -12.10 2.65
CA TRP A 123 0.91 -11.51 2.20
C TRP A 123 0.24 -10.61 3.25
N PHE A 124 0.27 -11.02 4.53
CA PHE A 124 -0.56 -10.40 5.55
C PHE A 124 0.20 -9.84 6.76
N THR A 125 1.45 -10.23 7.01
CA THR A 125 2.13 -9.91 8.28
C THR A 125 3.40 -9.07 8.13
N ASN A 126 3.85 -8.82 6.91
CA ASN A 126 5.06 -8.05 6.62
C ASN A 126 5.05 -6.62 7.19
N TRP A 127 3.87 -6.05 7.45
CA TRP A 127 3.67 -4.73 8.03
C TRP A 127 3.94 -4.63 9.53
N ARG A 128 4.33 -5.72 10.18
CA ARG A 128 4.69 -5.75 11.60
C ARG A 128 6.03 -5.09 11.93
N GLN A 129 6.83 -4.80 10.93
CA GLN A 129 8.09 -4.12 11.17
C GLN A 129 7.84 -2.66 11.55
N GLU A 130 8.23 -2.31 12.78
CA GLU A 130 7.88 -1.01 13.37
C GLU A 130 8.97 0.04 13.17
N ILE A 131 10.23 -0.37 12.96
CA ILE A 131 11.37 0.55 12.96
C ILE A 131 12.30 0.23 11.79
N TYR A 132 12.42 1.19 10.90
CA TYR A 132 13.41 1.18 9.83
C TYR A 132 14.49 2.22 10.10
N GLU A 133 15.69 1.98 9.57
CA GLU A 133 16.78 2.94 9.65
C GLU A 133 16.38 4.28 9.01
N HIS A 134 16.64 5.37 9.70
CA HIS A 134 16.30 6.72 9.24
C HIS A 134 16.85 7.04 7.85
N ARG A 135 18.02 6.49 7.47
CA ARG A 135 18.60 6.70 6.14
C ARG A 135 17.69 6.30 4.98
N LEU A 136 16.82 5.29 5.19
CA LEU A 136 15.92 4.77 4.16
C LEU A 136 14.81 5.76 3.74
N TYR A 137 14.50 6.75 4.59
CA TYR A 137 13.48 7.76 4.31
C TYR A 137 13.90 9.19 4.70
N ALA A 138 15.20 9.43 4.94
CA ALA A 138 15.75 10.72 5.39
C ALA A 138 15.44 11.89 4.42
N ASP A 139 15.31 11.59 3.13
CA ASP A 139 14.91 12.55 2.12
C ASP A 139 13.46 13.02 2.29
N LEU A 140 12.57 12.11 2.67
CA LEU A 140 11.14 12.39 2.79
C LEU A 140 10.81 13.19 4.06
N VAL A 141 11.56 12.99 5.15
CA VAL A 141 11.32 13.75 6.40
C VAL A 141 11.71 15.23 6.29
N LYS A 142 12.30 15.67 5.21
CA LYS A 142 12.53 17.12 4.96
C LYS A 142 11.26 17.81 4.47
N ASP A 143 10.30 17.05 3.93
CA ASP A 143 9.06 17.60 3.38
C ASP A 143 8.03 17.86 4.49
N PRO A 144 7.60 19.13 4.70
CA PRO A 144 6.63 19.47 5.72
C PRO A 144 5.22 18.90 5.44
N PHE A 145 4.87 18.70 4.16
CA PHE A 145 3.57 18.14 3.79
C PHE A 145 3.49 16.65 4.12
N LEU A 146 4.54 15.88 3.82
CA LEU A 146 4.60 14.47 4.19
C LEU A 146 4.62 14.30 5.72
N LYS A 147 5.30 15.19 6.46
CA LYS A 147 5.24 15.23 7.94
C LYS A 147 3.81 15.47 8.44
N LEU A 148 3.09 16.39 7.83
CA LEU A 148 1.70 16.68 8.19
C LEU A 148 0.83 15.43 8.01
N LEU A 149 0.93 14.75 6.86
CA LEU A 149 0.19 13.51 6.59
C LEU A 149 0.57 12.41 7.59
N HIS A 150 1.86 12.24 7.87
CA HIS A 150 2.34 11.22 8.79
C HIS A 150 1.83 11.44 10.23
N ARG A 151 1.90 12.67 10.73
CA ARG A 151 1.44 13.00 12.08
C ARG A 151 -0.07 12.88 12.28
N ASN A 152 -0.83 13.10 11.22
CA ASN A 152 -2.29 13.17 11.26
C ASN A 152 -2.96 12.03 10.47
N TYR A 153 -2.28 10.91 10.25
CA TYR A 153 -2.76 9.85 9.37
C TYR A 153 -4.21 9.43 9.70
N LEU A 154 -4.49 8.97 10.91
CA LEU A 154 -5.83 8.52 11.29
C LEU A 154 -6.87 9.65 11.25
N THR A 155 -6.50 10.86 11.64
CA THR A 155 -7.39 12.03 11.59
C THR A 155 -7.69 12.51 10.17
N ILE A 156 -6.92 12.06 9.19
CA ILE A 156 -7.17 12.33 7.77
C ILE A 156 -7.97 11.20 7.12
N VAL A 157 -7.62 9.93 7.38
CA VAL A 157 -8.21 8.80 6.64
C VAL A 157 -9.53 8.29 7.24
N VAL A 158 -9.79 8.50 8.54
CA VAL A 158 -11.03 8.03 9.18
C VAL A 158 -12.25 8.92 8.88
N PRO A 159 -12.17 10.27 8.93
CA PRO A 159 -13.35 11.10 8.70
C PRO A 159 -14.03 10.87 7.34
N PRO A 160 -13.33 10.73 6.20
CA PRO A 160 -13.99 10.41 4.93
C PRO A 160 -14.79 9.11 4.96
N LEU A 161 -14.32 8.06 5.66
CA LEU A 161 -15.05 6.81 5.84
C LEU A 161 -16.38 7.06 6.58
N VAL A 162 -16.32 7.78 7.70
CA VAL A 162 -17.50 8.06 8.52
C VAL A 162 -18.47 8.97 7.78
N LEU A 163 -18.00 10.07 7.20
CA LEU A 163 -18.84 11.03 6.50
C LEU A 163 -19.56 10.42 5.29
N THR A 164 -18.85 9.61 4.53
CA THR A 164 -19.46 8.91 3.37
C THR A 164 -20.43 7.82 3.82
N ALA A 165 -20.16 7.12 4.94
CA ALA A 165 -21.07 6.14 5.51
C ALA A 165 -22.39 6.77 6.00
N LEU A 166 -22.37 8.01 6.48
CA LEU A 166 -23.58 8.76 6.87
C LEU A 166 -24.46 9.12 5.67
N ILE A 167 -23.89 9.19 4.46
CA ILE A 167 -24.66 9.44 3.22
C ILE A 167 -25.21 8.12 2.70
N ASP A 168 -24.35 7.14 2.49
CA ASP A 168 -24.68 5.77 2.10
C ASP A 168 -23.53 4.84 2.52
N TRP A 169 -23.82 3.81 3.30
CA TRP A 169 -22.82 2.86 3.81
C TRP A 169 -22.03 2.15 2.70
N ARG A 170 -22.58 2.07 1.48
CA ARG A 170 -21.92 1.47 0.32
C ARG A 170 -20.78 2.32 -0.23
N ILE A 171 -20.84 3.65 -0.08
CA ILE A 171 -19.78 4.54 -0.58
C ILE A 171 -18.41 4.18 0.04
N PRO A 172 -18.22 4.14 1.37
CA PRO A 172 -16.94 3.78 1.93
C PRO A 172 -16.51 2.35 1.61
N VAL A 173 -17.46 1.43 1.43
CA VAL A 173 -17.15 0.05 1.05
C VAL A 173 -16.56 -0.01 -0.35
N PHE A 174 -17.24 0.54 -1.34
CA PHE A 174 -16.83 0.43 -2.72
C PHE A 174 -15.75 1.45 -3.14
N PHE A 175 -15.65 2.58 -2.46
CA PHE A 175 -14.66 3.60 -2.81
C PHE A 175 -13.34 3.48 -2.03
N PHE A 176 -13.38 3.01 -0.76
CA PHE A 176 -12.17 2.89 0.06
C PHE A 176 -11.82 1.44 0.40
N ALA A 177 -12.77 0.67 0.97
CA ALA A 177 -12.45 -0.64 1.51
C ALA A 177 -12.07 -1.64 0.40
N LEU A 178 -12.90 -1.83 -0.60
CA LEU A 178 -12.66 -2.79 -1.67
C LEU A 178 -11.41 -2.45 -2.52
N PRO A 179 -11.13 -1.18 -2.91
CA PRO A 179 -9.87 -0.81 -3.54
C PRO A 179 -8.63 -1.12 -2.67
N SER A 180 -8.71 -0.93 -1.34
CA SER A 180 -7.61 -1.25 -0.42
C SER A 180 -7.35 -2.75 -0.34
N ILE A 181 -8.40 -3.57 -0.31
CA ILE A 181 -8.30 -5.03 -0.34
C ILE A 181 -7.72 -5.52 -1.67
N ILE A 182 -8.15 -4.96 -2.79
CA ILE A 182 -7.55 -5.24 -4.11
C ILE A 182 -6.06 -4.88 -4.10
N THR A 183 -5.69 -3.73 -3.52
CA THR A 183 -4.29 -3.30 -3.41
C THR A 183 -3.47 -4.26 -2.56
N LEU A 184 -4.00 -4.71 -1.41
CA LEU A 184 -3.35 -5.70 -0.56
C LEU A 184 -3.08 -7.00 -1.31
N HIS A 185 -4.11 -7.56 -1.94
CA HIS A 185 -3.97 -8.86 -2.61
C HIS A 185 -3.09 -8.78 -3.86
N THR A 186 -3.17 -7.71 -4.63
CA THR A 186 -2.28 -7.53 -5.77
C THR A 186 -0.83 -7.28 -5.35
N GLY A 187 -0.59 -6.57 -4.23
CA GLY A 187 0.74 -6.43 -3.64
C GLY A 187 1.30 -7.76 -3.14
N GLY A 188 0.49 -8.53 -2.40
CA GLY A 188 0.86 -9.88 -1.95
C GLY A 188 1.17 -10.83 -3.12
N LEU A 189 0.41 -10.72 -4.22
CA LEU A 189 0.68 -11.47 -5.45
C LEU A 189 2.06 -11.12 -6.03
N VAL A 190 2.39 -9.84 -6.12
CA VAL A 190 3.70 -9.37 -6.62
C VAL A 190 4.81 -9.87 -5.72
N ASN A 191 4.70 -9.66 -4.42
CA ASN A 191 5.73 -10.03 -3.44
C ASN A 191 5.95 -11.55 -3.34
N THR A 192 4.93 -12.36 -3.63
CA THR A 192 5.04 -13.82 -3.58
C THR A 192 5.41 -14.40 -4.94
N ILE A 193 4.56 -14.23 -5.94
CA ILE A 193 4.74 -14.85 -7.26
C ILE A 193 5.93 -14.21 -7.98
N GLY A 194 6.12 -12.89 -7.85
CA GLY A 194 7.23 -12.16 -8.46
C GLY A 194 8.62 -12.60 -7.98
N HIS A 195 8.72 -13.32 -6.84
CA HIS A 195 9.96 -13.90 -6.33
C HIS A 195 10.04 -15.44 -6.43
N MET A 196 8.95 -16.13 -6.84
CA MET A 196 8.90 -17.59 -6.82
C MET A 196 8.79 -18.22 -8.21
N TRP A 197 8.00 -17.60 -9.10
CA TRP A 197 7.62 -18.22 -10.37
C TRP A 197 7.62 -17.24 -11.52
N GLY A 198 8.38 -17.56 -12.57
CA GLY A 198 8.40 -16.76 -13.77
C GLY A 198 9.70 -16.93 -14.55
N TYR A 199 9.89 -16.05 -15.51
CA TYR A 199 11.12 -15.98 -16.30
C TYR A 199 11.97 -14.78 -15.85
N ARG A 200 13.24 -14.76 -16.22
CA ARG A 200 14.17 -13.67 -15.90
C ARG A 200 14.74 -13.08 -17.18
N ASN A 201 14.78 -11.76 -17.24
CA ASN A 201 15.43 -11.02 -18.32
C ASN A 201 16.84 -10.56 -17.91
N PHE A 202 17.06 -10.38 -16.61
CA PHE A 202 18.31 -9.87 -16.06
C PHE A 202 18.84 -10.80 -14.97
N GLU A 203 20.15 -10.94 -14.93
CA GLU A 203 20.82 -11.60 -13.81
C GLU A 203 20.97 -10.58 -12.67
N THR A 204 20.18 -10.74 -11.62
CA THR A 204 20.23 -9.96 -10.39
C THR A 204 20.67 -10.84 -9.23
N THR A 205 21.08 -10.26 -8.12
CA THR A 205 21.54 -10.99 -6.92
C THR A 205 20.40 -11.66 -6.18
N ASP A 206 19.17 -11.21 -6.38
CA ASP A 206 17.96 -11.77 -5.82
C ASP A 206 17.31 -12.85 -6.71
N LYS A 207 16.15 -13.34 -6.34
CA LYS A 207 15.40 -14.36 -7.06
C LYS A 207 14.15 -13.81 -7.77
N SER A 208 14.08 -12.49 -7.98
CA SER A 208 12.97 -11.85 -8.67
C SER A 208 12.74 -12.42 -10.07
N THR A 209 11.48 -12.56 -10.45
CA THR A 209 11.04 -13.11 -11.74
C THR A 209 9.98 -12.23 -12.39
N ASN A 210 9.81 -12.38 -13.68
CA ASN A 210 8.73 -11.77 -14.44
C ASN A 210 7.60 -12.78 -14.64
N ASN A 211 6.35 -12.38 -14.45
CA ASN A 211 5.21 -13.26 -14.61
C ASN A 211 4.12 -12.61 -15.46
N THR A 212 3.92 -13.09 -16.68
CA THR A 212 2.95 -12.53 -17.63
C THR A 212 1.51 -12.72 -17.18
N LEU A 213 1.15 -13.88 -16.62
CA LEU A 213 -0.19 -14.12 -16.08
C LEU A 213 -0.47 -13.22 -14.89
N GLY A 214 0.49 -13.08 -13.99
CA GLY A 214 0.40 -12.16 -12.85
C GLY A 214 0.22 -10.70 -13.30
N GLN A 215 0.82 -10.31 -14.42
CA GLN A 215 0.65 -8.97 -15.00
C GLN A 215 -0.81 -8.66 -15.34
N TRP A 216 -1.56 -9.63 -15.87
CA TRP A 216 -3.01 -9.51 -16.10
C TRP A 216 -3.77 -9.36 -14.78
N LEU A 217 -3.45 -10.19 -13.80
CA LEU A 217 -4.10 -10.18 -12.49
C LEU A 217 -3.79 -8.90 -11.68
N SER A 218 -2.61 -8.32 -11.88
CA SER A 218 -2.21 -7.07 -11.20
C SER A 218 -2.68 -5.79 -11.88
N GLY A 219 -3.46 -5.88 -12.98
CA GLY A 219 -4.05 -4.73 -13.67
C GLY A 219 -3.08 -3.94 -14.53
N PHE A 220 -2.13 -4.60 -15.20
CA PHE A 220 -1.19 -4.02 -16.18
C PHE A 220 -0.29 -2.89 -15.65
N THR A 221 0.02 -2.88 -14.36
CA THR A 221 0.85 -1.82 -13.78
C THR A 221 2.34 -1.96 -14.08
N GLY A 222 2.76 -3.09 -14.62
CA GLY A 222 4.17 -3.43 -14.79
C GLY A 222 4.80 -4.10 -13.56
N SER A 223 4.11 -4.15 -12.43
CA SER A 223 4.64 -4.66 -11.15
C SER A 223 5.06 -6.13 -11.21
N MET A 224 4.43 -6.93 -12.08
CA MET A 224 4.76 -8.35 -12.28
C MET A 224 5.90 -8.59 -13.29
N LEU A 225 6.45 -7.54 -13.89
CA LEU A 225 7.76 -7.57 -14.53
C LEU A 225 8.84 -7.29 -13.48
N HIS A 226 8.84 -8.12 -12.45
CA HIS A 226 9.51 -7.82 -11.18
C HIS A 226 11.02 -7.95 -11.27
N ASN A 227 11.52 -8.90 -12.06
CA ASN A 227 12.95 -8.98 -12.37
C ASN A 227 13.47 -7.79 -13.22
N ASN A 228 12.59 -7.16 -14.02
CA ASN A 228 12.98 -5.92 -14.72
C ASN A 228 12.99 -4.71 -13.78
N HIS A 229 12.37 -4.83 -12.62
CA HIS A 229 12.28 -3.80 -11.61
C HIS A 229 13.41 -3.91 -10.58
N HIS A 230 13.81 -5.12 -10.18
CA HIS A 230 14.95 -5.41 -9.34
C HIS A 230 16.27 -5.30 -10.10
#